data_045e4ce64747c809aac82b1c4800079a
#
_entry.id   045e4ce64747c809aac82b1c4800079a
#
_cell.length_a   1.000
_cell.length_b   1.000
_cell.length_c   1.000
_cell.angle_alpha   90.00
_cell.angle_beta   90.00
_cell.angle_gamma   90.00
#
_symmetry.space_group_name_H-M   'P 1'
#
loop_
_entity.id
_entity.type
_entity.pdbx_description
1 polymer ?
#
loop_
_entity_poly.entity_id
_entity_poly.type
_entity_poly.pdbx_seq_one_letter_code
_entity_poly.pdbx_strand_id
1 'polypeptide(L)'
;MPADRIHLIRHGEVHNPGQVLYGRLPHFRLSDRGHKMAELAAAQIKSDRRPVSAIVASPLLRTRESAEHVQAALGLDAITDQRVIEPYNMFEGRKLTAKHIAIRPHLLYHFRNPYQPSWGEPYEQVLSRMLEAIEDAAKSVPDGDVVIVTHQLPIVVVQRHLAGLPLAHNPSKRKCMLSSITSLEFVGGKLTQIDYREPAAELHAIDKGAV
;
A
#
# COMPACT_ATOMS: atom_id res chain seq x y z
N MET A 1 -8.24 8.76 -21.33
CA MET A 1 -8.55 8.33 -19.94
C MET A 1 -8.67 9.59 -19.12
N PRO A 2 -9.64 9.70 -18.18
CA PRO A 2 -9.88 10.98 -17.51
C PRO A 2 -8.72 11.41 -16.59
N ALA A 3 -8.20 10.53 -15.72
CA ALA A 3 -7.05 10.89 -14.88
C ALA A 3 -5.74 10.90 -15.67
N ASP A 4 -4.88 11.87 -15.37
CA ASP A 4 -3.53 11.96 -15.94
C ASP A 4 -2.61 10.91 -15.29
N ARG A 5 -2.58 10.87 -13.95
CA ARG A 5 -1.75 9.93 -13.17
C ARG A 5 -2.51 9.36 -11.98
N ILE A 6 -2.05 8.19 -11.56
CA ILE A 6 -2.49 7.56 -10.32
C ILE A 6 -1.27 7.43 -9.40
N HIS A 7 -1.34 8.00 -8.21
CA HIS A 7 -0.29 7.91 -7.19
C HIS A 7 -0.72 6.92 -6.10
N LEU A 8 -0.09 5.76 -6.06
CA LEU A 8 -0.28 4.80 -4.98
C LEU A 8 0.65 5.16 -3.83
N ILE A 9 0.10 5.47 -2.66
CA ILE A 9 0.85 5.81 -1.44
C ILE A 9 0.68 4.69 -0.43
N ARG A 10 1.80 4.11 0.05
CA ARG A 10 1.76 3.22 1.22
C ARG A 10 1.57 4.06 2.48
N HIS A 11 0.73 3.58 3.43
CA HIS A 11 0.56 4.23 4.73
C HIS A 11 1.89 4.42 5.49
N GLY A 12 1.93 5.34 6.44
CA GLY A 12 3.05 5.59 7.34
C GLY A 12 3.28 4.48 8.38
N GLU A 13 4.30 4.64 9.21
CA GLU A 13 4.60 3.68 10.27
C GLU A 13 3.42 3.52 11.24
N VAL A 14 3.20 2.27 11.66
CA VAL A 14 2.11 1.90 12.57
C VAL A 14 2.64 1.79 14.01
N HIS A 15 1.86 2.29 14.98
CA HIS A 15 2.11 2.05 16.39
C HIS A 15 1.83 0.58 16.73
N ASN A 16 2.88 -0.23 16.75
CA ASN A 16 2.82 -1.68 16.98
C ASN A 16 3.85 -2.14 18.04
N PRO A 17 3.68 -1.75 19.32
CA PRO A 17 4.62 -2.12 20.36
C PRO A 17 4.69 -3.64 20.59
N GLY A 18 3.60 -4.35 20.24
CA GLY A 18 3.53 -5.80 20.30
C GLY A 18 4.32 -6.52 19.22
N GLN A 19 4.76 -5.85 18.16
CA GLN A 19 5.44 -6.43 16.99
C GLN A 19 4.68 -7.64 16.43
N VAL A 20 3.36 -7.51 16.30
CA VAL A 20 2.49 -8.54 15.72
C VAL A 20 2.23 -8.24 14.25
N LEU A 21 1.93 -9.28 13.47
CA LEU A 21 1.41 -9.10 12.13
C LEU A 21 -0.01 -8.51 12.23
N TYR A 22 -0.17 -7.26 11.87
CA TYR A 22 -1.46 -6.57 12.07
C TYR A 22 -2.44 -6.72 10.89
N GLY A 23 -1.99 -7.03 9.67
CA GLY A 23 -2.85 -7.30 8.52
C GLY A 23 -4.08 -6.39 8.42
N ARG A 24 -5.29 -6.98 8.52
CA ARG A 24 -6.58 -6.27 8.56
C ARG A 24 -7.08 -5.95 9.98
N LEU A 25 -6.30 -6.25 11.01
CA LEU A 25 -6.74 -5.97 12.38
C LEU A 25 -7.08 -4.49 12.56
N PRO A 26 -8.21 -4.18 13.23
CA PRO A 26 -8.62 -2.81 13.50
C PRO A 26 -7.71 -2.16 14.57
N HIS A 27 -7.83 -0.84 14.74
CA HIS A 27 -7.18 -0.05 15.80
C HIS A 27 -5.65 0.10 15.69
N PHE A 28 -5.02 -0.40 14.64
CA PHE A 28 -3.61 -0.13 14.36
C PHE A 28 -3.46 1.26 13.71
N ARG A 29 -3.28 2.28 14.57
CA ARG A 29 -3.08 3.68 14.19
C ARG A 29 -1.65 3.96 13.77
N LEU A 30 -1.39 5.09 13.15
CA LEU A 30 -0.04 5.57 12.90
C LEU A 30 0.72 5.82 14.22
N SER A 31 2.03 5.67 14.20
CA SER A 31 2.92 6.23 15.21
C SER A 31 3.15 7.72 14.94
N ASP A 32 3.73 8.45 15.92
CA ASP A 32 4.08 9.86 15.72
C ASP A 32 5.05 10.02 14.52
N ARG A 33 5.95 9.06 14.33
CA ARG A 33 6.83 8.98 13.17
C ARG A 33 6.05 8.68 11.89
N GLY A 34 5.04 7.81 11.96
CA GLY A 34 4.16 7.50 10.84
C GLY A 34 3.37 8.70 10.34
N HIS A 35 2.91 9.56 11.25
CA HIS A 35 2.28 10.83 10.88
C HIS A 35 3.26 11.76 10.13
N LYS A 36 4.51 11.88 10.60
CA LYS A 36 5.55 12.66 9.89
C LYS A 36 5.87 12.10 8.51
N MET A 37 5.93 10.76 8.39
CA MET A 37 6.13 10.11 7.09
C MET A 37 4.98 10.41 6.12
N ALA A 38 3.73 10.34 6.59
CA ALA A 38 2.56 10.64 5.77
C ALA A 38 2.51 12.12 5.36
N GLU A 39 2.90 13.02 6.25
CA GLU A 39 3.03 14.45 5.97
C GLU A 39 4.05 14.72 4.86
N LEU A 40 5.23 14.06 4.90
CA LEU A 40 6.25 14.19 3.85
C LEU A 40 5.75 13.67 2.49
N ALA A 41 4.99 12.56 2.46
CA ALA A 41 4.39 12.07 1.23
C ALA A 41 3.35 13.06 0.67
N ALA A 42 2.51 13.62 1.53
CA ALA A 42 1.53 14.64 1.13
C ALA A 42 2.21 15.92 0.60
N ALA A 43 3.26 16.38 1.29
CA ALA A 43 4.06 17.53 0.86
C ALA A 43 4.72 17.29 -0.50
N GLN A 44 5.21 16.07 -0.76
CA GLN A 44 5.79 15.70 -2.06
C GLN A 44 4.74 15.79 -3.18
N ILE A 45 3.53 15.22 -3.00
CA ILE A 45 2.45 15.34 -3.99
C ILE A 45 2.11 16.81 -4.26
N LYS A 46 1.97 17.61 -3.21
CA LYS A 46 1.70 19.06 -3.35
C LYS A 46 2.82 19.79 -4.09
N SER A 47 4.08 19.43 -3.84
CA SER A 47 5.26 20.08 -4.47
C SER A 47 5.37 19.79 -5.96
N ASP A 48 4.75 18.74 -6.46
CA ASP A 48 4.70 18.40 -7.89
C ASP A 48 3.90 19.43 -8.70
N ARG A 49 3.08 20.27 -8.01
CA ARG A 49 2.25 21.35 -8.61
C ARG A 49 1.32 20.85 -9.72
N ARG A 50 0.93 19.60 -9.65
CA ARG A 50 -0.06 19.00 -10.56
C ARG A 50 -1.44 19.07 -9.92
N PRO A 51 -2.51 19.29 -10.70
CA PRO A 51 -3.86 19.22 -10.17
C PRO A 51 -4.15 17.79 -9.69
N VAL A 52 -4.63 17.63 -8.47
CA VAL A 52 -5.15 16.38 -7.94
C VAL A 52 -6.66 16.53 -7.82
N SER A 53 -7.41 15.61 -8.44
CA SER A 53 -8.87 15.71 -8.56
C SER A 53 -9.62 14.75 -7.63
N ALA A 54 -8.96 13.69 -7.12
CA ALA A 54 -9.57 12.78 -6.16
C ALA A 54 -8.54 12.11 -5.24
N ILE A 55 -9.01 11.75 -4.02
CA ILE A 55 -8.26 10.95 -3.06
C ILE A 55 -9.11 9.72 -2.71
N VAL A 56 -8.52 8.54 -2.81
CA VAL A 56 -9.11 7.25 -2.41
C VAL A 56 -8.27 6.68 -1.26
N ALA A 57 -8.90 6.10 -0.25
CA ALA A 57 -8.20 5.49 0.87
C ALA A 57 -8.77 4.11 1.21
N SER A 58 -7.89 3.19 1.62
CA SER A 58 -8.29 1.95 2.27
C SER A 58 -9.03 2.25 3.58
N PRO A 59 -10.02 1.43 3.99
CA PRO A 59 -10.81 1.67 5.20
C PRO A 59 -10.04 1.50 6.52
N LEU A 60 -8.81 0.93 6.50
CA LEU A 60 -8.05 0.69 7.71
C LEU A 60 -7.53 2.00 8.34
N LEU A 61 -7.53 2.06 9.68
CA LEU A 61 -7.24 3.29 10.43
C LEU A 61 -5.93 3.97 9.96
N ARG A 62 -4.83 3.23 9.86
CA ARG A 62 -3.52 3.75 9.43
C ARG A 62 -3.51 4.38 8.03
N THR A 63 -4.33 3.87 7.11
CA THR A 63 -4.47 4.45 5.76
C THR A 63 -5.35 5.69 5.76
N ARG A 64 -6.39 5.70 6.57
CA ARG A 64 -7.23 6.88 6.77
C ARG A 64 -6.44 8.02 7.40
N GLU A 65 -5.71 7.76 8.48
CA GLU A 65 -4.82 8.74 9.11
C GLU A 65 -3.72 9.24 8.15
N SER A 66 -3.16 8.35 7.31
CA SER A 66 -2.21 8.78 6.26
C SER A 66 -2.90 9.66 5.20
N ALA A 67 -4.13 9.34 4.82
CA ALA A 67 -4.91 10.11 3.86
C ALA A 67 -5.31 11.50 4.41
N GLU A 68 -5.54 11.64 5.71
CA GLU A 68 -5.83 12.93 6.35
C GLU A 68 -4.73 13.98 6.08
N HIS A 69 -3.46 13.58 6.03
CA HIS A 69 -2.36 14.48 5.65
C HIS A 69 -2.46 14.91 4.18
N VAL A 70 -2.84 13.99 3.28
CA VAL A 70 -3.04 14.30 1.86
C VAL A 70 -4.25 15.22 1.67
N GLN A 71 -5.35 14.95 2.38
CA GLN A 71 -6.56 15.79 2.39
C GLN A 71 -6.23 17.22 2.83
N ALA A 72 -5.51 17.35 3.96
CA ALA A 72 -5.12 18.65 4.49
C ALA A 72 -4.18 19.42 3.54
N ALA A 73 -3.27 18.73 2.85
CA ALA A 73 -2.35 19.35 1.91
C ALA A 73 -3.01 19.84 0.62
N LEU A 74 -4.05 19.13 0.15
CA LEU A 74 -4.70 19.36 -1.14
C LEU A 74 -6.08 20.03 -1.04
N GLY A 75 -6.70 20.04 0.13
CA GLY A 75 -8.06 20.59 0.31
C GLY A 75 -9.16 19.71 -0.29
N LEU A 76 -8.96 18.40 -0.36
CA LEU A 76 -9.90 17.43 -0.92
C LEU A 76 -10.27 16.38 0.13
N ASP A 77 -11.50 15.87 0.08
CA ASP A 77 -11.93 14.76 0.93
C ASP A 77 -11.56 13.41 0.30
N ALA A 78 -11.19 12.42 1.13
CA ALA A 78 -10.91 11.08 0.67
C ALA A 78 -12.15 10.21 0.65
N ILE A 79 -12.33 9.46 -0.43
CA ILE A 79 -13.36 8.41 -0.58
C ILE A 79 -12.78 7.08 -0.13
N THR A 80 -13.52 6.34 0.67
CA THR A 80 -13.10 4.99 1.11
C THR A 80 -13.46 3.93 0.07
N ASP A 81 -12.48 3.10 -0.33
CA ASP A 81 -12.69 1.95 -1.21
C ASP A 81 -12.13 0.67 -0.57
N GLN A 82 -13.01 -0.33 -0.42
CA GLN A 82 -12.65 -1.65 0.13
C GLN A 82 -11.69 -2.44 -0.76
N ARG A 83 -11.67 -2.17 -2.06
CA ARG A 83 -10.80 -2.89 -3.01
C ARG A 83 -9.33 -2.58 -2.83
N VAL A 84 -8.98 -1.47 -2.18
CA VAL A 84 -7.58 -1.10 -1.91
C VAL A 84 -7.09 -1.49 -0.51
N ILE A 85 -7.83 -2.39 0.19
CA ILE A 85 -7.48 -2.89 1.53
C ILE A 85 -6.30 -3.88 1.48
N GLU A 86 -5.54 -4.01 2.61
CA GLU A 86 -4.52 -5.04 2.78
C GLU A 86 -5.12 -6.44 2.62
N PRO A 87 -4.45 -7.40 1.99
CA PRO A 87 -4.89 -8.78 1.95
C PRO A 87 -5.07 -9.38 3.34
N TYR A 88 -6.08 -10.24 3.48
CA TYR A 88 -6.25 -11.05 4.68
C TYR A 88 -5.04 -11.98 4.89
N ASN A 89 -4.65 -12.17 6.14
CA ASN A 89 -3.59 -13.09 6.52
C ASN A 89 -3.98 -13.86 7.80
N MET A 90 -4.01 -15.19 7.72
CA MET A 90 -4.37 -16.05 8.85
C MET A 90 -3.44 -15.94 10.07
N PHE A 91 -2.27 -15.32 9.91
CA PHE A 91 -1.30 -15.09 10.98
C PHE A 91 -1.49 -13.76 11.71
N GLU A 92 -2.54 -13.01 11.38
CA GLU A 92 -2.86 -11.75 12.05
C GLU A 92 -2.93 -11.91 13.57
N GLY A 93 -2.39 -10.93 14.29
CA GLY A 93 -2.29 -10.92 15.75
C GLY A 93 -1.14 -11.78 16.33
N ARG A 94 -0.36 -12.47 15.49
CA ARG A 94 0.74 -13.32 15.92
C ARG A 94 2.10 -12.68 15.66
N LYS A 95 3.08 -13.01 16.51
CA LYS A 95 4.49 -12.70 16.24
C LYS A 95 5.06 -13.81 15.36
N LEU A 96 5.43 -13.49 14.14
CA LEU A 96 6.09 -14.44 13.23
C LEU A 96 7.60 -14.39 13.44
N THR A 97 8.09 -15.01 14.53
CA THR A 97 9.52 -15.18 14.75
C THR A 97 9.94 -16.60 14.40
N ALA A 98 11.23 -16.79 14.07
CA ALA A 98 11.79 -18.14 13.83
C ALA A 98 11.49 -19.10 14.98
N LYS A 99 11.51 -18.63 16.23
CA LYS A 99 11.16 -19.42 17.44
C LYS A 99 9.69 -19.88 17.40
N HIS A 100 8.75 -19.00 16.98
CA HIS A 100 7.32 -19.37 16.89
C HIS A 100 7.06 -20.40 15.80
N ILE A 101 7.79 -20.35 14.69
CA ILE A 101 7.71 -21.33 13.60
C ILE A 101 8.31 -22.67 14.05
N ALA A 102 9.46 -22.65 14.75
CA ALA A 102 10.14 -23.85 15.23
C ALA A 102 9.28 -24.70 16.19
N ILE A 103 8.50 -24.05 17.08
CA ILE A 103 7.59 -24.75 18.01
C ILE A 103 6.24 -25.13 17.39
N ARG A 104 5.98 -24.75 16.13
CA ARG A 104 4.75 -25.04 15.39
C ARG A 104 5.06 -25.48 13.95
N PRO A 105 5.73 -26.63 13.74
CA PRO A 105 6.20 -27.04 12.42
C PRO A 105 5.05 -27.25 11.41
N HIS A 106 3.82 -27.49 11.87
CA HIS A 106 2.66 -27.57 10.99
C HIS A 106 2.40 -26.26 10.22
N LEU A 107 2.90 -25.11 10.70
CA LEU A 107 2.79 -23.82 9.98
C LEU A 107 3.64 -23.84 8.71
N LEU A 108 4.69 -24.66 8.63
CA LEU A 108 5.51 -24.81 7.42
C LEU A 108 4.70 -25.37 6.25
N TYR A 109 3.62 -26.13 6.53
CA TYR A 109 2.72 -26.61 5.50
C TYR A 109 2.14 -25.45 4.66
N HIS A 110 1.84 -24.34 5.28
CA HIS A 110 1.27 -23.18 4.60
C HIS A 110 2.26 -22.46 3.68
N PHE A 111 3.55 -22.61 3.89
CA PHE A 111 4.60 -22.02 3.05
C PHE A 111 4.99 -22.88 1.82
N ARG A 112 4.30 -24.02 1.60
CA ARG A 112 4.62 -24.97 0.52
C ARG A 112 4.38 -24.42 -0.89
N ASN A 113 3.40 -23.54 -1.04
CA ASN A 113 3.08 -22.95 -2.33
C ASN A 113 3.15 -21.42 -2.27
N PRO A 114 4.27 -20.81 -2.67
CA PRO A 114 4.42 -19.37 -2.68
C PRO A 114 3.56 -18.68 -3.75
N TYR A 115 3.01 -19.43 -4.73
CA TYR A 115 2.16 -18.89 -5.80
C TYR A 115 0.70 -18.72 -5.36
N GLN A 116 0.23 -19.57 -4.49
CA GLN A 116 -1.08 -19.49 -3.86
C GLN A 116 -0.89 -19.55 -2.34
N PRO A 117 -0.70 -18.41 -1.69
CA PRO A 117 -0.52 -18.41 -0.26
C PRO A 117 -1.78 -18.96 0.43
N SER A 118 -1.68 -20.18 1.00
CA SER A 118 -2.77 -20.77 1.77
C SER A 118 -3.02 -20.06 3.10
N TRP A 119 -2.20 -19.05 3.40
CA TRP A 119 -2.30 -18.21 4.61
C TRP A 119 -2.99 -16.87 4.37
N GLY A 120 -3.40 -16.55 3.14
CA GLY A 120 -4.00 -15.27 2.83
C GLY A 120 -4.76 -15.23 1.52
N GLU A 121 -5.16 -14.04 1.13
CA GLU A 121 -5.82 -13.77 -0.14
C GLU A 121 -4.85 -14.07 -1.32
N PRO A 122 -5.30 -14.80 -2.36
CA PRO A 122 -4.48 -15.06 -3.55
C PRO A 122 -4.01 -13.78 -4.23
N TYR A 123 -2.76 -13.74 -4.66
CA TYR A 123 -2.18 -12.54 -5.30
C TYR A 123 -2.95 -12.07 -6.53
N GLU A 124 -3.51 -13.00 -7.32
CA GLU A 124 -4.35 -12.67 -8.48
C GLU A 124 -5.63 -11.93 -8.08
N GLN A 125 -6.26 -12.30 -6.97
CA GLN A 125 -7.45 -11.61 -6.46
C GLN A 125 -7.09 -10.20 -5.97
N VAL A 126 -5.95 -10.06 -5.27
CA VAL A 126 -5.43 -8.75 -4.85
C VAL A 126 -5.16 -7.86 -6.06
N LEU A 127 -4.54 -8.42 -7.11
CA LEU A 127 -4.27 -7.70 -8.36
C LEU A 127 -5.56 -7.27 -9.05
N SER A 128 -6.52 -8.18 -9.23
CA SER A 128 -7.79 -7.89 -9.91
C SER A 128 -8.51 -6.72 -9.24
N ARG A 129 -8.75 -6.79 -7.92
CA ARG A 129 -9.45 -5.71 -7.21
C ARG A 129 -8.68 -4.38 -7.21
N MET A 130 -7.34 -4.43 -7.21
CA MET A 130 -6.52 -3.22 -7.30
C MET A 130 -6.60 -2.56 -8.68
N LEU A 131 -6.53 -3.35 -9.75
CA LEU A 131 -6.66 -2.84 -11.11
C LEU A 131 -8.05 -2.24 -11.36
N GLU A 132 -9.11 -2.91 -10.89
CA GLU A 132 -10.49 -2.40 -10.94
C GLU A 132 -10.61 -1.06 -10.19
N ALA A 133 -10.07 -0.97 -8.96
CA ALA A 133 -10.10 0.26 -8.18
C ALA A 133 -9.32 1.41 -8.85
N ILE A 134 -8.14 1.12 -9.43
CA ILE A 134 -7.33 2.08 -10.17
C ILE A 134 -8.09 2.59 -11.41
N GLU A 135 -8.70 1.69 -12.16
CA GLU A 135 -9.43 2.03 -13.37
C GLU A 135 -10.67 2.88 -13.08
N ASP A 136 -11.44 2.50 -12.07
CA ASP A 136 -12.63 3.26 -11.64
C ASP A 136 -12.24 4.62 -11.06
N ALA A 137 -11.20 4.69 -10.24
CA ALA A 137 -10.68 5.96 -9.73
C ALA A 137 -10.20 6.88 -10.88
N ALA A 138 -9.52 6.32 -11.89
CA ALA A 138 -9.12 7.08 -13.06
C ALA A 138 -10.31 7.61 -13.88
N LYS A 139 -11.38 6.83 -13.97
CA LYS A 139 -12.61 7.22 -14.70
C LYS A 139 -13.51 8.18 -13.91
N SER A 140 -13.34 8.28 -12.60
CA SER A 140 -14.20 9.09 -11.72
C SER A 140 -13.96 10.59 -11.82
N VAL A 141 -12.86 11.01 -12.42
CA VAL A 141 -12.47 12.42 -12.57
C VAL A 141 -12.38 12.81 -14.06
N PRO A 142 -12.66 14.06 -14.42
CA PRO A 142 -12.57 14.52 -15.82
C PRO A 142 -11.12 14.69 -16.28
N ASP A 143 -10.22 15.08 -15.37
CA ASP A 143 -8.80 15.35 -15.57
C ASP A 143 -8.02 15.33 -14.25
N GLY A 144 -6.72 15.61 -14.30
CA GLY A 144 -5.84 15.68 -13.13
C GLY A 144 -5.40 14.33 -12.61
N ASP A 145 -4.69 14.37 -11.49
CA ASP A 145 -4.14 13.17 -10.85
C ASP A 145 -5.10 12.61 -9.79
N VAL A 146 -4.99 11.32 -9.51
CA VAL A 146 -5.70 10.66 -8.40
C VAL A 146 -4.68 10.09 -7.41
N VAL A 147 -4.91 10.27 -6.13
CA VAL A 147 -4.11 9.68 -5.05
C VAL A 147 -4.86 8.51 -4.43
N ILE A 148 -4.22 7.35 -4.30
CA ILE A 148 -4.77 6.16 -3.64
C ILE A 148 -3.87 5.78 -2.47
N VAL A 149 -4.34 5.96 -1.23
CA VAL A 149 -3.62 5.59 -0.01
C VAL A 149 -3.97 4.15 0.37
N THR A 150 -2.98 3.27 0.32
CA THR A 150 -3.16 1.82 0.47
C THR A 150 -2.00 1.17 1.22
N HIS A 151 -1.68 -0.09 0.93
CA HIS A 151 -0.76 -0.93 1.70
C HIS A 151 0.33 -1.53 0.82
N GLN A 152 1.30 -2.20 1.48
CA GLN A 152 2.48 -2.73 0.78
C GLN A 152 2.11 -3.78 -0.27
N LEU A 153 1.38 -4.84 0.10
CA LEU A 153 1.16 -5.94 -0.84
C LEU A 153 0.27 -5.54 -2.03
N PRO A 154 -0.82 -4.77 -1.86
CA PRO A 154 -1.57 -4.21 -2.98
C PRO A 154 -0.71 -3.44 -3.98
N ILE A 155 0.19 -2.57 -3.51
CA ILE A 155 1.10 -1.83 -4.40
C ILE A 155 2.07 -2.77 -5.10
N VAL A 156 2.71 -3.68 -4.35
CA VAL A 156 3.73 -4.58 -4.91
C VAL A 156 3.18 -5.51 -5.98
N VAL A 157 1.95 -6.03 -5.83
CA VAL A 157 1.37 -6.90 -6.87
C VAL A 157 1.09 -6.11 -8.15
N VAL A 158 0.66 -4.84 -8.06
CA VAL A 158 0.50 -3.96 -9.22
C VAL A 158 1.85 -3.68 -9.87
N GLN A 159 2.87 -3.28 -9.11
CA GLN A 159 4.23 -3.03 -9.62
C GLN A 159 4.78 -4.26 -10.38
N ARG A 160 4.62 -5.47 -9.80
CA ARG A 160 5.12 -6.71 -10.40
C ARG A 160 4.37 -7.06 -11.69
N HIS A 161 3.04 -6.90 -11.69
CA HIS A 161 2.22 -7.10 -12.89
C HIS A 161 2.66 -6.18 -14.03
N LEU A 162 2.80 -4.88 -13.75
CA LEU A 162 3.22 -3.89 -14.75
C LEU A 162 4.64 -4.13 -15.27
N ALA A 163 5.51 -4.71 -14.44
CA ALA A 163 6.87 -5.12 -14.82
C ALA A 163 6.94 -6.48 -15.52
N GLY A 164 5.82 -7.19 -15.73
CA GLY A 164 5.80 -8.55 -16.31
C GLY A 164 6.44 -9.60 -15.42
N LEU A 165 6.54 -9.37 -14.10
CA LEU A 165 7.17 -10.28 -13.15
C LEU A 165 6.14 -11.21 -12.50
N PRO A 166 6.52 -12.44 -12.10
CA PRO A 166 5.64 -13.32 -11.33
C PRO A 166 5.10 -12.64 -10.07
N LEU A 167 3.82 -12.78 -9.76
CA LEU A 167 3.23 -12.17 -8.56
C LEU A 167 3.79 -12.77 -7.27
N ALA A 168 4.09 -14.06 -7.28
CA ALA A 168 4.79 -14.73 -6.18
C ALA A 168 6.22 -14.21 -6.05
N HIS A 169 6.60 -13.81 -4.84
CA HIS A 169 7.90 -13.20 -4.61
C HIS A 169 8.33 -13.32 -3.15
N ASN A 170 9.62 -13.13 -2.90
CA ASN A 170 10.16 -13.03 -1.55
C ASN A 170 9.74 -11.70 -0.90
N PRO A 171 8.98 -11.71 0.22
CA PRO A 171 8.54 -10.49 0.90
C PRO A 171 9.67 -9.54 1.31
N SER A 172 10.85 -10.07 1.67
CA SER A 172 12.00 -9.25 2.08
C SER A 172 12.63 -8.44 0.95
N LYS A 173 12.25 -8.74 -0.32
CA LYS A 173 12.74 -8.03 -1.52
C LYS A 173 11.73 -7.03 -2.06
N ARG A 174 10.67 -6.73 -1.33
CA ARG A 174 9.65 -5.74 -1.73
C ARG A 174 10.23 -4.34 -1.72
N LYS A 175 10.10 -3.64 -2.85
CA LYS A 175 10.50 -2.25 -2.99
C LYS A 175 9.25 -1.36 -2.86
N CYS A 176 8.80 -1.17 -1.64
CA CYS A 176 7.63 -0.35 -1.29
C CYS A 176 7.77 0.06 0.18
N MET A 177 8.53 1.12 0.42
CA MET A 177 8.80 1.63 1.76
C MET A 177 7.59 2.36 2.35
N LEU A 178 7.54 2.55 3.68
CA LEU A 178 6.48 3.32 4.33
C LEU A 178 6.41 4.73 3.75
N SER A 179 5.20 5.21 3.48
CA SER A 179 4.92 6.49 2.81
C SER A 179 5.61 6.68 1.45
N SER A 180 6.04 5.58 0.78
CA SER A 180 6.52 5.65 -0.59
C SER A 180 5.37 5.94 -1.56
N ILE A 181 5.71 6.58 -2.68
CA ILE A 181 4.80 6.95 -3.75
C ILE A 181 5.19 6.17 -5.00
N THR A 182 4.27 5.37 -5.53
CA THR A 182 4.39 4.71 -6.83
C THR A 182 3.45 5.41 -7.80
N SER A 183 3.99 6.06 -8.82
CA SER A 183 3.20 6.81 -9.80
C SER A 183 2.99 5.99 -11.07
N LEU A 184 1.74 5.96 -11.52
CA LEU A 184 1.29 5.23 -12.69
C LEU A 184 0.66 6.19 -13.70
N GLU A 185 0.76 5.85 -14.99
CA GLU A 185 0.16 6.60 -16.10
C GLU A 185 -0.40 5.63 -17.13
N PHE A 186 -1.45 6.04 -17.85
CA PHE A 186 -1.98 5.27 -18.97
C PHE A 186 -1.32 5.70 -20.29
N VAL A 187 -0.34 4.92 -20.74
CA VAL A 187 0.39 5.16 -21.99
C VAL A 187 -0.18 4.27 -23.10
N GLY A 188 -0.79 4.87 -24.13
CA GLY A 188 -1.43 4.11 -25.21
C GLY A 188 -2.53 3.16 -24.72
N GLY A 189 -3.25 3.53 -23.65
CA GLY A 189 -4.31 2.72 -23.05
C GLY A 189 -3.82 1.62 -22.12
N LYS A 190 -2.51 1.49 -21.88
CA LYS A 190 -1.91 0.54 -20.95
C LYS A 190 -1.42 1.26 -19.70
N LEU A 191 -1.76 0.72 -18.54
CA LEU A 191 -1.23 1.20 -17.27
C LEU A 191 0.27 0.90 -17.18
N THR A 192 1.07 1.91 -16.84
CA THR A 192 2.53 1.83 -16.76
C THR A 192 3.02 2.51 -15.52
N GLN A 193 3.97 1.94 -14.80
CA GLN A 193 4.65 2.61 -13.71
C GLN A 193 5.69 3.57 -14.29
N ILE A 194 5.58 4.85 -13.93
CA ILE A 194 6.47 5.91 -14.43
C ILE A 194 7.49 6.39 -13.39
N ASP A 195 7.19 6.21 -12.08
CA ASP A 195 8.04 6.73 -11.02
C ASP A 195 7.86 5.96 -9.71
N TYR A 196 8.90 6.00 -8.85
CA TYR A 196 8.88 5.51 -7.48
C TYR A 196 9.71 6.43 -6.59
N ARG A 197 9.10 7.02 -5.57
CA ARG A 197 9.74 7.98 -4.66
C ARG A 197 9.57 7.58 -3.21
N GLU A 198 10.56 7.93 -2.39
CA GLU A 198 10.59 7.70 -0.95
C GLU A 198 10.76 9.03 -0.19
N PRO A 199 9.70 9.87 -0.09
CA PRO A 199 9.78 11.19 0.55
C PRO A 199 10.24 11.13 2.01
N ALA A 200 9.97 10.02 2.69
CA ALA A 200 10.32 9.79 4.08
C ALA A 200 11.60 8.94 4.27
N ALA A 201 12.49 8.86 3.27
CA ALA A 201 13.68 8.00 3.30
C ALA A 201 14.55 8.21 4.55
N GLU A 202 14.73 9.44 5.00
CA GLU A 202 15.52 9.77 6.20
C GLU A 202 14.92 9.19 7.50
N LEU A 203 13.59 8.97 7.52
CA LEU A 203 12.89 8.38 8.65
C LEU A 203 12.89 6.84 8.62
N HIS A 204 13.29 6.22 7.51
CA HIS A 204 13.34 4.76 7.37
C HIS A 204 14.52 4.11 8.10
N ALA A 205 15.57 4.83 8.47
CA ALA A 205 16.79 4.32 9.10
C ALA A 205 16.54 3.46 10.36
N ILE A 206 15.30 3.46 10.87
CA ILE A 206 14.86 2.72 12.05
C ILE A 206 13.72 1.72 11.70
N ASP A 207 13.32 1.63 10.42
CA ASP A 207 12.27 0.70 10.01
C ASP A 207 12.79 -0.75 10.08
N LYS A 208 12.35 -1.47 11.11
CA LYS A 208 12.62 -2.91 11.28
C LYS A 208 11.68 -3.78 10.44
N GLY A 209 11.07 -3.20 9.42
CA GLY A 209 10.09 -3.85 8.55
C GLY A 209 8.71 -3.95 9.22
N ALA A 210 7.66 -3.75 8.44
CA ALA A 210 6.33 -4.19 8.83
C ALA A 210 6.34 -5.72 8.81
N VAL A 211 6.55 -6.33 9.98
CA VAL A 211 6.40 -7.77 10.16
C VAL A 211 4.93 -8.12 10.11
#